data_a2541303febb24ecd33ee1502a923a9c
#
_entry.id   a2541303febb24ecd33ee1502a923a9c
#
_cell.length_a   1.000
_cell.length_b   1.000
_cell.length_c   1.000
_cell.angle_alpha   90.00
_cell.angle_beta   90.00
_cell.angle_gamma   90.00
#
_symmetry.space_group_name_H-M   'P 1'
#
loop_
_entity.id
_entity.type
_entity.pdbx_description
1 polymer ?
#
loop_
_entity_poly.entity_id
_entity_poly.type
_entity_poly.pdbx_seq_one_letter_code
_entity_poly.pdbx_strand_id
1 'polypeptide(L)'
;DIPREALRAQFETNLFGAWELTNAVLPLMRKQGSGRILFNSSVLGFAAMPFRGAYNASKFAMEGMADTLRLELAGSGIEVALIEPGPIISRFRANAAAQFHKYITATTGVHHQAYAAMQARLEKVGPAAPFTLPPEAVLQAVIHALESHRPHARYRVTTPTKLFAVAKRLLSTRLLDKLLLLSVRDERQR
;
A
#
# COMPACT_ATOMS: atom_id res chain seq x y z
N ASP A 1 -19.19 2.51 3.90
CA ASP A 1 -19.57 3.50 4.90
C ASP A 1 -18.40 3.78 5.85
N ILE A 2 -17.35 4.43 5.29
CA ILE A 2 -16.17 4.79 6.08
C ILE A 2 -16.42 6.18 6.67
N PRO A 3 -16.41 6.37 8.01
CA PRO A 3 -16.57 7.69 8.60
C PRO A 3 -15.37 8.59 8.29
N ARG A 4 -15.61 9.90 8.26
CA ARG A 4 -14.60 10.91 7.90
C ARG A 4 -13.37 10.85 8.80
N GLU A 5 -13.57 10.54 10.08
CA GLU A 5 -12.50 10.40 11.07
C GLU A 5 -11.54 9.24 10.74
N ALA A 6 -12.08 8.10 10.28
CA ALA A 6 -11.28 6.96 9.85
C ALA A 6 -10.46 7.30 8.60
N LEU A 7 -11.07 7.99 7.63
CA LEU A 7 -10.38 8.45 6.44
C LEU A 7 -9.24 9.41 6.80
N ARG A 8 -9.50 10.40 7.66
CA ARG A 8 -8.46 11.34 8.13
C ARG A 8 -7.33 10.62 8.85
N ALA A 9 -7.63 9.76 9.82
CA ALA A 9 -6.61 9.02 10.56
C ALA A 9 -5.72 8.17 9.63
N GLN A 10 -6.31 7.59 8.58
CA GLN A 10 -5.57 6.82 7.59
C GLN A 10 -4.61 7.69 6.77
N PHE A 11 -5.06 8.91 6.37
CA PHE A 11 -4.23 9.85 5.64
C PHE A 11 -3.15 10.47 6.53
N GLU A 12 -3.46 10.83 7.79
CA GLU A 12 -2.48 11.32 8.76
C GLU A 12 -1.30 10.34 8.88
N THR A 13 -1.62 9.05 9.12
CA THR A 13 -0.58 8.05 9.30
C THR A 13 0.18 7.72 8.02
N ASN A 14 -0.54 7.48 6.90
CA ASN A 14 0.08 6.92 5.70
C ASN A 14 0.67 7.98 4.77
N LEU A 15 0.13 9.19 4.78
CA LEU A 15 0.51 10.22 3.80
C LEU A 15 1.17 11.42 4.46
N PHE A 16 0.47 12.11 5.37
CA PHE A 16 0.95 13.39 5.90
C PHE A 16 2.20 13.21 6.74
N GLY A 17 2.26 12.22 7.64
CA GLY A 17 3.47 11.94 8.43
C GLY A 17 4.66 11.54 7.55
N ALA A 18 4.45 10.74 6.49
CA ALA A 18 5.50 10.41 5.55
C ALA A 18 6.00 11.64 4.77
N TRP A 19 5.08 12.55 4.40
CA TRP A 19 5.41 13.78 3.70
C TRP A 19 6.14 14.78 4.60
N GLU A 20 5.72 14.96 5.84
CA GLU A 20 6.41 15.81 6.83
C GLU A 20 7.84 15.35 7.05
N LEU A 21 8.06 14.03 7.24
CA LEU A 21 9.39 13.47 7.35
C LEU A 21 10.22 13.74 6.09
N THR A 22 9.63 13.57 4.92
CA THR A 22 10.29 13.85 3.64
C THR A 22 10.75 15.30 3.56
N ASN A 23 9.86 16.25 3.87
CA ASN A 23 10.19 17.68 3.88
C ASN A 23 11.28 18.03 4.90
N ALA A 24 11.31 17.37 6.04
CA ALA A 24 12.32 17.60 7.07
C ALA A 24 13.71 17.12 6.63
N VAL A 25 13.81 16.02 5.88
CA VAL A 25 15.12 15.46 5.46
C VAL A 25 15.63 16.01 4.13
N LEU A 26 14.75 16.48 3.25
CA LEU A 26 15.11 16.98 1.92
C LEU A 26 16.19 18.10 1.92
N PRO A 27 16.12 19.13 2.79
CA PRO A 27 17.15 20.17 2.83
C PRO A 27 18.55 19.61 3.12
N LEU A 28 18.64 18.59 3.98
CA LEU A 28 19.90 17.92 4.31
C LEU A 28 20.43 17.14 3.12
N MET A 29 19.56 16.37 2.45
CA MET A 29 19.93 15.60 1.27
C MET A 29 20.37 16.51 0.11
N ARG A 30 19.69 17.65 -0.09
CA ARG A 30 20.09 18.67 -1.07
C ARG A 30 21.47 19.24 -0.77
N LYS A 31 21.77 19.54 0.50
CA LYS A 31 23.10 20.00 0.92
C LYS A 31 24.19 18.95 0.71
N GLN A 32 23.85 17.66 0.89
CA GLN A 32 24.75 16.53 0.64
C GLN A 32 24.95 16.25 -0.86
N GLY A 33 24.06 16.74 -1.72
CA GLY A 33 24.03 16.39 -3.16
C GLY A 33 23.67 14.93 -3.43
N SER A 34 23.17 14.21 -2.43
CA SER A 34 22.78 12.79 -2.56
C SER A 34 21.78 12.40 -1.48
N GLY A 35 20.94 11.39 -1.79
CA GLY A 35 19.97 10.87 -0.83
C GLY A 35 19.15 9.71 -1.40
N ARG A 36 18.46 8.98 -0.50
CA ARG A 36 17.54 7.91 -0.86
C ARG A 36 16.25 8.07 -0.06
N ILE A 37 15.13 8.23 -0.74
CA ILE A 37 13.79 8.30 -0.14
C ILE A 37 12.99 7.09 -0.62
N LEU A 38 12.60 6.23 0.31
CA LEU A 38 11.83 5.03 0.02
C LEU A 38 10.45 5.14 0.66
N PHE A 39 9.41 5.23 -0.17
CA PHE A 39 8.04 5.18 0.29
C PHE A 39 7.56 3.73 0.36
N ASN A 40 7.16 3.29 1.55
CA ASN A 40 6.55 1.96 1.72
C ASN A 40 5.07 2.02 1.32
N SER A 41 4.80 1.79 0.04
CA SER A 41 3.48 1.74 -0.56
C SER A 41 2.82 0.36 -0.37
N SER A 42 2.11 -0.12 -1.36
CA SER A 42 1.40 -1.41 -1.38
C SER A 42 0.95 -1.73 -2.80
N VAL A 43 0.63 -3.00 -3.06
CA VAL A 43 -0.19 -3.38 -4.23
C VAL A 43 -1.49 -2.56 -4.28
N LEU A 44 -2.03 -2.17 -3.11
CA LEU A 44 -3.22 -1.32 -2.98
C LEU A 44 -2.95 0.17 -3.22
N GLY A 45 -1.74 0.55 -3.59
CA GLY A 45 -1.40 1.88 -4.10
C GLY A 45 -1.70 2.05 -5.59
N PHE A 46 -1.95 0.95 -6.32
CA PHE A 46 -2.28 1.01 -7.73
C PHE A 46 -3.39 0.05 -8.17
N ALA A 47 -3.77 -0.94 -7.36
CA ALA A 47 -4.87 -1.88 -7.60
C ALA A 47 -5.86 -1.81 -6.43
N ALA A 48 -7.04 -1.21 -6.63
CA ALA A 48 -8.04 -1.03 -5.58
C ALA A 48 -8.76 -2.35 -5.28
N MET A 49 -9.00 -2.61 -3.99
CA MET A 49 -9.82 -3.74 -3.55
C MET A 49 -11.02 -3.24 -2.73
N PRO A 50 -12.18 -3.91 -2.77
CA PRO A 50 -13.36 -3.49 -2.05
C PRO A 50 -13.14 -3.47 -0.53
N PHE A 51 -13.94 -2.69 0.17
CA PHE A 51 -13.97 -2.53 1.64
C PHE A 51 -12.65 -2.06 2.28
N ARG A 52 -11.73 -1.49 1.49
CA ARG A 52 -10.43 -0.94 1.91
C ARG A 52 -10.24 0.51 1.43
N GLY A 53 -11.33 1.25 1.21
CA GLY A 53 -11.32 2.55 0.52
C GLY A 53 -10.35 3.57 1.11
N ALA A 54 -10.33 3.76 2.43
CA ALA A 54 -9.41 4.70 3.08
C ALA A 54 -7.95 4.32 2.86
N TYR A 55 -7.61 3.04 3.01
CA TYR A 55 -6.26 2.55 2.78
C TYR A 55 -5.86 2.65 1.30
N ASN A 56 -6.73 2.18 0.37
CA ASN A 56 -6.48 2.33 -1.06
C ASN A 56 -6.20 3.82 -1.40
N ALA A 57 -7.09 4.72 -1.00
CA ALA A 57 -6.96 6.14 -1.30
C ALA A 57 -5.64 6.74 -0.78
N SER A 58 -5.26 6.41 0.46
CA SER A 58 -4.01 6.91 1.04
C SER A 58 -2.76 6.39 0.32
N LYS A 59 -2.78 5.12 -0.13
CA LYS A 59 -1.65 4.54 -0.87
C LYS A 59 -1.59 5.03 -2.32
N PHE A 60 -2.73 5.24 -3.00
CA PHE A 60 -2.76 5.89 -4.31
C PHE A 60 -2.23 7.33 -4.24
N ALA A 61 -2.60 8.09 -3.19
CA ALA A 61 -2.05 9.43 -2.98
C ALA A 61 -0.54 9.41 -2.76
N MET A 62 -0.02 8.46 -1.96
CA MET A 62 1.41 8.26 -1.75
C MET A 62 2.15 7.96 -3.06
N GLU A 63 1.59 7.12 -3.93
CA GLU A 63 2.17 6.81 -5.25
C GLU A 63 2.30 8.07 -6.10
N GLY A 64 1.23 8.87 -6.19
CA GLY A 64 1.25 10.13 -6.94
C GLY A 64 2.26 11.13 -6.40
N MET A 65 2.32 11.30 -5.07
CA MET A 65 3.30 12.20 -4.43
C MET A 65 4.74 11.74 -4.66
N ALA A 66 5.02 10.43 -4.53
CA ALA A 66 6.35 9.89 -4.76
C ALA A 66 6.78 10.04 -6.23
N ASP A 67 5.87 9.83 -7.18
CA ASP A 67 6.16 10.04 -8.60
C ASP A 67 6.47 11.51 -8.91
N THR A 68 5.70 12.44 -8.35
CA THR A 68 5.94 13.89 -8.50
C THR A 68 7.30 14.26 -7.92
N LEU A 69 7.57 13.86 -6.69
CA LEU A 69 8.84 14.15 -6.03
C LEU A 69 10.05 13.59 -6.81
N ARG A 70 9.92 12.39 -7.37
CA ARG A 70 10.98 11.79 -8.19
C ARG A 70 11.29 12.62 -9.43
N LEU A 71 10.26 13.18 -10.07
CA LEU A 71 10.44 14.05 -11.23
C LEU A 71 11.06 15.40 -10.84
N GLU A 72 10.63 15.99 -9.73
CA GLU A 72 11.15 17.26 -9.22
C GLU A 72 12.61 17.17 -8.75
N LEU A 73 13.04 15.98 -8.29
CA LEU A 73 14.41 15.73 -7.83
C LEU A 73 15.33 15.17 -8.94
N ALA A 74 14.86 15.06 -10.17
CA ALA A 74 15.67 14.56 -11.28
C ALA A 74 16.96 15.40 -11.44
N GLY A 75 18.11 14.72 -11.47
CA GLY A 75 19.43 15.37 -11.58
C GLY A 75 19.99 15.95 -10.28
N SER A 76 19.28 15.87 -9.16
CA SER A 76 19.75 16.39 -7.85
C SER A 76 20.68 15.42 -7.09
N GLY A 77 20.83 14.19 -7.55
CA GLY A 77 21.52 13.12 -6.82
C GLY A 77 20.65 12.45 -5.74
N ILE A 78 19.40 12.89 -5.57
CA ILE A 78 18.45 12.30 -4.61
C ILE A 78 17.49 11.38 -5.37
N GLU A 79 17.50 10.10 -5.01
CA GLU A 79 16.66 9.08 -5.64
C GLU A 79 15.41 8.79 -4.81
N VAL A 80 14.27 8.66 -5.50
CA VAL A 80 12.98 8.34 -4.87
C VAL A 80 12.46 7.03 -5.43
N ALA A 81 12.13 6.09 -4.54
CA ALA A 81 11.60 4.80 -4.93
C ALA A 81 10.37 4.40 -4.09
N LEU A 82 9.53 3.59 -4.69
CA LEU A 82 8.36 2.99 -4.08
C LEU A 82 8.60 1.51 -3.83
N ILE A 83 8.40 1.06 -2.61
CA ILE A 83 8.32 -0.36 -2.28
C ILE A 83 6.84 -0.72 -2.31
N GLU A 84 6.45 -1.64 -3.18
CA GLU A 84 5.06 -2.06 -3.42
C GLU A 84 4.84 -3.51 -2.96
N PRO A 85 4.71 -3.79 -1.64
CA PRO A 85 4.45 -5.14 -1.16
C PRO A 85 3.02 -5.57 -1.48
N GLY A 86 2.86 -6.87 -1.71
CA GLY A 86 1.58 -7.54 -1.63
C GLY A 86 1.38 -8.18 -0.24
N PRO A 87 0.87 -9.42 -0.17
CA PRO A 87 0.73 -10.12 1.11
C PRO A 87 2.09 -10.43 1.75
N ILE A 88 2.32 -9.87 2.94
CA ILE A 88 3.54 -10.09 3.74
C ILE A 88 3.14 -10.49 5.17
N ILE A 89 3.86 -11.43 5.76
CA ILE A 89 3.71 -11.79 7.17
C ILE A 89 4.20 -10.62 8.01
N SER A 90 3.27 -9.96 8.73
CA SER A 90 3.59 -8.79 9.55
C SER A 90 2.48 -8.49 10.55
N ARG A 91 2.71 -7.52 11.44
CA ARG A 91 1.69 -7.01 12.37
C ARG A 91 0.62 -6.15 11.70
N PHE A 92 0.69 -5.94 10.39
CA PHE A 92 -0.24 -5.08 9.63
C PHE A 92 -1.70 -5.46 9.86
N ARG A 93 -2.04 -6.76 9.81
CA ARG A 93 -3.44 -7.20 10.01
C ARG A 93 -3.94 -6.94 11.43
N ALA A 94 -3.12 -7.19 12.45
CA ALA A 94 -3.48 -6.91 13.83
C ALA A 94 -3.71 -5.39 14.04
N ASN A 95 -2.83 -4.56 13.48
CA ASN A 95 -3.00 -3.10 13.53
C ASN A 95 -4.25 -2.66 12.76
N ALA A 96 -4.52 -3.24 11.61
CA ALA A 96 -5.71 -2.95 10.81
C ALA A 96 -6.99 -3.39 11.53
N ALA A 97 -6.99 -4.54 12.24
CA ALA A 97 -8.11 -4.99 13.07
C ALA A 97 -8.42 -3.98 14.19
N ALA A 98 -7.39 -3.51 14.90
CA ALA A 98 -7.56 -2.52 15.95
C ALA A 98 -8.20 -1.21 15.43
N GLN A 99 -7.77 -0.73 14.25
CA GLN A 99 -8.37 0.46 13.62
C GLN A 99 -9.79 0.18 13.09
N PHE A 100 -10.03 -1.03 12.56
CA PHE A 100 -11.37 -1.44 12.13
C PHE A 100 -12.34 -1.38 13.29
N HIS A 101 -12.04 -2.01 14.42
CA HIS A 101 -12.89 -1.99 15.63
C HIS A 101 -13.12 -0.58 16.18
N LYS A 102 -12.12 0.30 16.07
CA LYS A 102 -12.24 1.68 16.55
C LYS A 102 -13.23 2.52 15.74
N TYR A 103 -13.31 2.32 14.42
CA TYR A 103 -14.02 3.23 13.53
C TYR A 103 -15.24 2.62 12.84
N ILE A 104 -15.35 1.30 12.77
CA ILE A 104 -16.38 0.62 12.00
C ILE A 104 -17.30 -0.16 12.93
N THR A 105 -18.59 0.15 12.86
CA THR A 105 -19.65 -0.64 13.51
C THR A 105 -20.10 -1.70 12.51
N ALA A 106 -19.59 -2.92 12.67
CA ALA A 106 -19.81 -4.01 11.70
C ALA A 106 -21.18 -4.67 11.80
N THR A 107 -21.98 -4.35 12.82
CA THR A 107 -23.21 -5.10 13.17
C THR A 107 -24.46 -4.62 12.46
N THR A 108 -24.44 -3.43 11.87
CA THR A 108 -25.62 -2.81 11.23
C THR A 108 -25.26 -2.23 9.86
N GLY A 109 -26.25 -2.12 8.98
CA GLY A 109 -26.08 -1.50 7.67
C GLY A 109 -26.07 -2.50 6.52
N VAL A 110 -26.12 -1.96 5.30
CA VAL A 110 -26.24 -2.72 4.02
C VAL A 110 -25.03 -3.64 3.78
N HIS A 111 -23.88 -3.32 4.37
CA HIS A 111 -22.61 -4.06 4.17
C HIS A 111 -22.19 -4.89 5.39
N HIS A 112 -23.11 -5.19 6.33
CA HIS A 112 -22.78 -5.92 7.57
C HIS A 112 -22.08 -7.27 7.31
N GLN A 113 -22.55 -8.04 6.32
CA GLN A 113 -21.93 -9.33 5.96
C GLN A 113 -20.50 -9.15 5.43
N ALA A 114 -20.28 -8.16 4.58
CA ALA A 114 -18.95 -7.88 4.04
C ALA A 114 -17.97 -7.39 5.12
N TYR A 115 -18.45 -6.61 6.09
CA TYR A 115 -17.65 -6.18 7.23
C TYR A 115 -17.35 -7.33 8.19
N ALA A 116 -18.29 -8.24 8.43
CA ALA A 116 -18.03 -9.45 9.20
C ALA A 116 -16.97 -10.34 8.54
N ALA A 117 -17.06 -10.53 7.24
CA ALA A 117 -16.04 -11.28 6.47
C ALA A 117 -14.67 -10.59 6.51
N MET A 118 -14.62 -9.26 6.43
CA MET A 118 -13.39 -8.48 6.56
C MET A 118 -12.78 -8.63 7.95
N GLN A 119 -13.58 -8.53 9.00
CA GLN A 119 -13.14 -8.74 10.38
C GLN A 119 -12.56 -10.13 10.57
N ALA A 120 -13.25 -11.18 10.14
CA ALA A 120 -12.77 -12.56 10.22
C ALA A 120 -11.43 -12.75 9.47
N ARG A 121 -11.26 -12.07 8.34
CA ARG A 121 -9.99 -12.07 7.60
C ARG A 121 -8.86 -11.38 8.36
N LEU A 122 -9.14 -10.25 9.01
CA LEU A 122 -8.14 -9.51 9.78
C LEU A 122 -7.68 -10.30 11.01
N GLU A 123 -8.58 -11.02 11.64
CA GLU A 123 -8.34 -11.84 12.85
C GLU A 123 -7.79 -13.24 12.54
N LYS A 124 -7.80 -13.66 11.27
CA LYS A 124 -7.32 -14.99 10.88
C LYS A 124 -5.87 -15.23 11.32
N VAL A 125 -5.61 -16.34 11.99
CA VAL A 125 -4.26 -16.78 12.35
C VAL A 125 -3.54 -17.33 11.10
N GLY A 126 -2.28 -16.97 10.92
CA GLY A 126 -1.47 -17.39 9.76
C GLY A 126 -1.72 -16.56 8.49
N PRO A 127 -1.27 -17.02 7.32
CA PRO A 127 -1.44 -16.32 6.04
C PRO A 127 -2.92 -16.15 5.68
N ALA A 128 -3.33 -14.93 5.35
CA ALA A 128 -4.70 -14.62 4.96
C ALA A 128 -4.89 -14.52 3.43
N ALA A 129 -3.82 -14.68 2.67
CA ALA A 129 -3.85 -14.64 1.22
C ALA A 129 -2.80 -15.63 0.64
N PRO A 130 -3.04 -16.17 -0.57
CA PRO A 130 -2.03 -16.96 -1.27
C PRO A 130 -0.80 -16.10 -1.60
N PHE A 131 0.33 -16.77 -1.80
CA PHE A 131 1.62 -16.13 -2.11
C PHE A 131 2.09 -15.10 -1.06
N THR A 132 1.67 -15.27 0.21
CA THR A 132 2.18 -14.48 1.32
C THR A 132 3.65 -14.80 1.54
N LEU A 133 4.50 -13.76 1.56
CA LEU A 133 5.95 -13.89 1.76
C LEU A 133 6.34 -13.40 3.16
N PRO A 134 7.50 -13.83 3.68
CA PRO A 134 8.07 -13.29 4.90
C PRO A 134 8.63 -11.88 4.70
N PRO A 135 8.89 -11.11 5.79
CA PRO A 135 9.40 -9.73 5.72
C PRO A 135 10.72 -9.58 4.97
N GLU A 136 11.56 -10.62 4.96
CA GLU A 136 12.85 -10.67 4.27
C GLU A 136 12.73 -10.39 2.77
N ALA A 137 11.60 -10.74 2.16
CA ALA A 137 11.34 -10.42 0.75
C ALA A 137 11.26 -8.90 0.51
N VAL A 138 10.74 -8.15 1.46
CA VAL A 138 10.72 -6.67 1.43
C VAL A 138 12.11 -6.12 1.72
N LEU A 139 12.83 -6.70 2.69
CA LEU A 139 14.19 -6.28 3.06
C LEU A 139 15.13 -6.32 1.85
N GLN A 140 15.09 -7.37 1.02
CA GLN A 140 15.92 -7.46 -0.18
C GLN A 140 15.63 -6.30 -1.17
N ALA A 141 14.38 -5.91 -1.33
CA ALA A 141 14.01 -4.77 -2.15
C ALA A 141 14.53 -3.43 -1.58
N VAL A 142 14.46 -3.28 -0.24
CA VAL A 142 14.97 -2.10 0.47
C VAL A 142 16.50 -2.00 0.33
N ILE A 143 17.22 -3.09 0.55
CA ILE A 143 18.69 -3.14 0.40
C ILE A 143 19.08 -2.72 -1.02
N HIS A 144 18.48 -3.32 -2.04
CA HIS A 144 18.77 -2.94 -3.42
C HIS A 144 18.45 -1.46 -3.70
N ALA A 145 17.33 -0.94 -3.18
CA ALA A 145 16.96 0.46 -3.37
C ALA A 145 17.94 1.44 -2.69
N LEU A 146 18.54 1.04 -1.57
CA LEU A 146 19.51 1.86 -0.83
C LEU A 146 20.91 1.78 -1.41
N GLU A 147 21.37 0.60 -1.83
CA GLU A 147 22.78 0.34 -2.16
C GLU A 147 23.08 0.37 -3.66
N SER A 148 22.07 0.13 -4.51
CA SER A 148 22.28 0.11 -5.95
C SER A 148 22.66 1.48 -6.50
N HIS A 149 23.64 1.52 -7.41
CA HIS A 149 23.97 2.72 -8.19
C HIS A 149 22.82 3.16 -9.12
N ARG A 150 21.93 2.23 -9.49
CA ARG A 150 20.75 2.47 -10.35
C ARG A 150 19.53 1.83 -9.74
N PRO A 151 18.95 2.42 -8.68
CA PRO A 151 17.75 1.88 -8.04
C PRO A 151 16.55 1.93 -8.99
N HIS A 152 15.64 0.97 -8.84
CA HIS A 152 14.39 1.02 -9.58
C HIS A 152 13.45 2.04 -8.94
N ALA A 153 12.66 2.73 -9.75
CA ALA A 153 11.62 3.63 -9.23
C ALA A 153 10.52 2.86 -8.45
N ARG A 154 10.31 1.56 -8.76
CA ARG A 154 9.27 0.72 -8.13
C ARG A 154 9.77 -0.70 -7.88
N TYR A 155 9.55 -1.20 -6.68
CA TYR A 155 9.91 -2.55 -6.23
C TYR A 155 8.65 -3.35 -5.90
N ARG A 156 8.19 -4.18 -6.83
CA ARG A 156 7.03 -5.07 -6.69
C ARG A 156 7.49 -6.38 -6.06
N VAL A 157 7.19 -6.55 -4.78
CA VAL A 157 7.82 -7.63 -3.99
C VAL A 157 7.16 -8.99 -4.22
N THR A 158 5.82 -9.10 -4.21
CA THR A 158 5.15 -10.39 -4.32
C THR A 158 4.68 -10.69 -5.75
N THR A 159 4.44 -11.97 -6.05
CA THR A 159 3.89 -12.41 -7.34
C THR A 159 2.55 -11.73 -7.67
N PRO A 160 1.55 -11.66 -6.75
CA PRO A 160 0.32 -10.95 -7.02
C PRO A 160 0.54 -9.47 -7.39
N THR A 161 1.46 -8.79 -6.72
CA THR A 161 1.78 -7.39 -7.03
C THR A 161 2.32 -7.22 -8.44
N LYS A 162 3.21 -8.11 -8.87
CA LYS A 162 3.75 -8.11 -10.24
C LYS A 162 2.64 -8.36 -11.27
N LEU A 163 1.78 -9.36 -11.02
CA LEU A 163 0.67 -9.70 -11.92
C LEU A 163 -0.35 -8.57 -12.04
N PHE A 164 -0.79 -7.97 -10.92
CA PHE A 164 -1.72 -6.84 -10.96
C PHE A 164 -1.14 -5.60 -11.63
N ALA A 165 0.17 -5.36 -11.50
CA ALA A 165 0.82 -4.26 -12.19
C ALA A 165 0.82 -4.45 -13.73
N VAL A 166 1.04 -5.68 -14.20
CA VAL A 166 0.92 -6.03 -15.63
C VAL A 166 -0.53 -5.95 -16.07
N ALA A 167 -1.45 -6.54 -15.31
CA ALA A 167 -2.88 -6.53 -15.61
C ALA A 167 -3.42 -5.10 -15.73
N LYS A 168 -3.07 -4.20 -14.79
CA LYS A 168 -3.46 -2.78 -14.85
C LYS A 168 -2.99 -2.08 -16.13
N ARG A 169 -1.88 -2.51 -16.69
CA ARG A 169 -1.30 -1.90 -17.89
C ARG A 169 -1.94 -2.39 -19.19
N LEU A 170 -2.41 -3.64 -19.19
CA LEU A 170 -2.89 -4.32 -20.39
C LEU A 170 -4.42 -4.43 -20.47
N LEU A 171 -5.10 -4.47 -19.32
CA LEU A 171 -6.54 -4.69 -19.28
C LEU A 171 -7.30 -3.36 -19.26
N SER A 172 -8.47 -3.36 -19.89
CA SER A 172 -9.45 -2.29 -19.68
C SER A 172 -9.90 -2.27 -18.22
N THR A 173 -10.41 -1.13 -17.74
CA THR A 173 -10.90 -0.97 -16.36
C THR A 173 -11.91 -2.06 -15.99
N ARG A 174 -12.86 -2.36 -16.86
CA ARG A 174 -13.89 -3.40 -16.62
C ARG A 174 -13.30 -4.80 -16.46
N LEU A 175 -12.27 -5.15 -17.23
CA LEU A 175 -11.59 -6.46 -17.13
C LEU A 175 -10.73 -6.53 -15.87
N LEU A 176 -10.05 -5.44 -15.53
CA LEU A 176 -9.29 -5.35 -14.29
C LEU A 176 -10.22 -5.47 -13.07
N ASP A 177 -11.35 -4.79 -13.05
CA ASP A 177 -12.34 -4.89 -11.98
C ASP A 177 -12.82 -6.33 -11.78
N LYS A 178 -13.12 -7.04 -12.88
CA LYS A 178 -13.49 -8.47 -12.80
C LYS A 178 -12.38 -9.31 -12.17
N LEU A 179 -11.12 -9.10 -12.57
CA LEU A 179 -9.98 -9.81 -12.02
C LEU A 179 -9.80 -9.52 -10.51
N LEU A 180 -9.89 -8.25 -10.11
CA LEU A 180 -9.78 -7.83 -8.71
C LEU A 180 -10.93 -8.40 -7.86
N LEU A 181 -12.16 -8.40 -8.37
CA LEU A 181 -13.32 -8.99 -7.70
C LEU A 181 -13.18 -10.52 -7.55
N LEU A 182 -12.63 -11.21 -8.54
CA LEU A 182 -12.35 -12.64 -8.45
C LEU A 182 -11.29 -12.95 -7.38
N SER A 183 -10.27 -12.09 -7.25
CA SER A 183 -9.20 -12.28 -6.27
C SER A 183 -9.65 -12.16 -4.80
N VAL A 184 -10.83 -11.55 -4.55
CA VAL A 184 -11.42 -11.37 -3.22
C VAL A 184 -12.79 -12.04 -3.09
N ARG A 185 -13.10 -13.00 -3.96
CA ARG A 185 -14.42 -13.67 -4.00
C ARG A 185 -14.78 -14.30 -2.66
N ASP A 186 -13.84 -14.95 -2.02
CA ASP A 186 -14.05 -15.62 -0.72
C ASP A 186 -14.32 -14.62 0.41
N GLU A 187 -13.92 -13.37 0.26
CA GLU A 187 -14.17 -12.30 1.23
C GLU A 187 -15.57 -11.66 1.06
N ARG A 188 -16.26 -11.96 -0.03
CA ARG A 188 -17.59 -11.39 -0.38
C ARG A 188 -18.75 -12.36 -0.18
N GLN A 189 -18.48 -13.67 -0.13
CA GLN A 189 -19.51 -14.73 -0.13
C GLN A 189 -19.75 -15.38 1.24
N ARG A 190 -19.14 -14.87 2.32
CA ARG A 190 -19.35 -15.39 3.67
C ARG A 190 -20.12 -14.41 4.52
#